data_2f7955920bb4424c792be91e00724d95
#
_entry.id   2f7955920bb4424c792be91e00724d95
#
_cell.length_a   1.000
_cell.length_b   1.000
_cell.length_c   1.000
_cell.angle_alpha   90.00
_cell.angle_beta   90.00
_cell.angle_gamma   90.00
#
_symmetry.space_group_name_H-M   'P 1'
#
loop_
_entity.id
_entity.type
_entity.pdbx_description
1 polymer ?
#
loop_
_entity_poly.entity_id
_entity_poly.type
_entity_poly.pdbx_seq_one_letter_code
_entity_poly.pdbx_strand_id
1 'polypeptide(L)'
;QQLKKGIVGNALEFDGSNQVFIEKVPNFEWTEPFSAAFWFKTSKRKKGFTQSLLTTTGGKNSWWRGWDLILDDKNHLNLRLISSLPGDAIHIKSIDSLTVNNWHHVAFSYDGSGKSSGINLFLNGDKIKKKVVFDNLKKSILPVSSSGIYLQEQALKIGASGDFSSGDNGWVEGLMDELFVLNKSISSYELKNLYNAYNIDRKVLDDKSKIEHLVRNDLNVKKIKYQIRNLKKQWLKNISDVKTVMVMEEMKEKRKTFLYDRGSYQLPSYEVKADVPSKLPKMSSEMPKNRLGLSKWIFDKKNPLTARVAVNRYWQMIFGRGIVNTPGDFGVQGQLPSHPNLLEYLSNYFMEKDWDIRDLLKLMVTSHTYMQSSKPKQKQVEIDPDNILLSRSNSYRLPAEMIRDNALAVSGLLVKHIGGESVKPYQPKGLWKEKSNFSIKLLNYKESTGDSLYRRSMYTFIRRTNPPPSMSTFDAPTREVCTVKREITNTPLQALVLLNDPQFVEASRILAERIQKEKPSSIEESISHGFHLCTSRKPRDKEIELLKNLYDEQLKKFKQNPKLAYNIFKNGKKPRDKSLNLYKTAALSMVANVMLNHDEVYIKR
;
A
#
# COMPACT_ATOMS: atom_id res chain seq x y z
N GLN A 1 -6.29 -25.43 -35.39
CA GLN A 1 -7.70 -25.01 -35.29
C GLN A 1 -8.53 -26.00 -36.09
N GLN A 2 -9.51 -26.63 -35.47
CA GLN A 2 -10.44 -27.52 -36.18
C GLN A 2 -11.64 -26.68 -36.61
N LEU A 3 -12.06 -26.92 -37.84
CA LEU A 3 -13.27 -26.33 -38.41
C LEU A 3 -14.40 -27.39 -38.42
N LYS A 4 -15.58 -26.97 -38.01
CA LYS A 4 -16.81 -27.81 -38.04
C LYS A 4 -17.87 -27.08 -38.83
N LYS A 5 -18.92 -27.79 -39.25
CA LYS A 5 -20.07 -27.19 -39.92
C LYS A 5 -20.70 -26.11 -39.04
N GLY A 6 -20.72 -24.86 -39.56
CA GLY A 6 -21.27 -23.69 -38.91
C GLY A 6 -22.69 -23.35 -39.34
N ILE A 7 -23.12 -22.14 -38.97
CA ILE A 7 -24.35 -21.50 -39.45
C ILE A 7 -24.16 -21.05 -40.91
N VAL A 8 -22.96 -20.49 -41.19
CA VAL A 8 -22.56 -20.12 -42.55
C VAL A 8 -21.21 -20.79 -42.82
N GLY A 9 -21.19 -21.77 -43.71
CA GLY A 9 -19.97 -22.50 -44.03
C GLY A 9 -19.39 -23.25 -42.82
N ASN A 10 -18.24 -22.79 -42.31
CA ASN A 10 -17.47 -23.44 -41.25
C ASN A 10 -17.36 -22.56 -40.02
N ALA A 11 -17.61 -23.13 -38.85
CA ALA A 11 -17.40 -22.54 -37.53
C ALA A 11 -16.04 -22.94 -36.95
N LEU A 12 -15.49 -22.09 -36.08
CA LEU A 12 -14.32 -22.39 -35.26
C LEU A 12 -14.69 -23.27 -34.08
N GLU A 13 -13.97 -24.40 -33.92
CA GLU A 13 -14.12 -25.27 -32.76
C GLU A 13 -13.16 -24.84 -31.63
N PHE A 14 -13.72 -24.74 -30.43
CA PHE A 14 -13.00 -24.53 -29.16
C PHE A 14 -13.16 -25.81 -28.34
N ASP A 15 -12.02 -26.44 -28.03
CA ASP A 15 -11.94 -27.74 -27.35
C ASP A 15 -11.55 -27.65 -25.86
N GLY A 16 -11.53 -26.43 -25.30
CA GLY A 16 -11.11 -26.19 -23.92
C GLY A 16 -9.59 -26.02 -23.75
N SER A 17 -8.82 -25.99 -24.83
CA SER A 17 -7.36 -25.80 -24.80
C SER A 17 -6.84 -24.80 -25.83
N ASN A 18 -7.67 -24.39 -26.79
CA ASN A 18 -7.31 -23.51 -27.88
C ASN A 18 -7.97 -22.12 -27.77
N GLN A 19 -7.33 -21.13 -28.36
CA GLN A 19 -7.79 -19.76 -28.41
C GLN A 19 -7.40 -19.10 -29.73
N VAL A 20 -8.08 -18.00 -30.06
CA VAL A 20 -7.78 -17.17 -31.23
C VAL A 20 -7.45 -15.75 -30.77
N PHE A 21 -6.43 -15.15 -31.41
CA PHE A 21 -6.07 -13.77 -31.21
C PHE A 21 -6.31 -12.99 -32.50
N ILE A 22 -7.06 -11.90 -32.41
CA ILE A 22 -7.16 -10.92 -33.48
C ILE A 22 -6.30 -9.73 -33.05
N GLU A 23 -5.13 -9.61 -33.65
CA GLU A 23 -4.18 -8.55 -33.34
C GLU A 23 -4.66 -7.17 -33.81
N LYS A 24 -4.20 -6.11 -33.13
CA LYS A 24 -4.45 -4.70 -33.52
C LYS A 24 -5.92 -4.31 -33.63
N VAL A 25 -6.76 -4.84 -32.75
CA VAL A 25 -8.14 -4.36 -32.62
C VAL A 25 -8.12 -3.05 -31.81
N PRO A 26 -8.82 -1.99 -32.27
CA PRO A 26 -8.96 -0.76 -31.48
C PRO A 26 -9.57 -1.06 -30.09
N ASN A 27 -8.96 -0.53 -29.04
CA ASN A 27 -9.53 -0.59 -27.71
C ASN A 27 -10.63 0.46 -27.57
N PHE A 28 -11.77 0.03 -27.07
CA PHE A 28 -12.88 0.94 -26.77
C PHE A 28 -12.73 1.50 -25.35
N GLU A 29 -12.77 2.84 -25.25
CA GLU A 29 -12.93 3.48 -23.96
C GLU A 29 -14.40 3.43 -23.53
N TRP A 30 -14.68 3.39 -22.23
CA TRP A 30 -16.07 3.36 -21.76
C TRP A 30 -16.92 4.56 -22.20
N THR A 31 -16.31 5.64 -22.67
CA THR A 31 -17.01 6.79 -23.28
C THR A 31 -17.42 6.54 -24.71
N GLU A 32 -17.04 5.43 -25.33
CA GLU A 32 -17.28 5.09 -26.72
C GLU A 32 -18.32 3.99 -26.84
N PRO A 33 -19.26 4.10 -27.81
CA PRO A 33 -20.22 3.04 -28.06
C PRO A 33 -19.54 1.91 -28.83
N PHE A 34 -19.86 0.68 -28.47
CA PHE A 34 -19.43 -0.49 -29.23
C PHE A 34 -20.40 -1.65 -29.05
N SER A 35 -20.31 -2.63 -29.93
CA SER A 35 -21.17 -3.82 -29.92
C SER A 35 -20.41 -5.02 -30.44
N ALA A 36 -20.85 -6.21 -30.06
CA ALA A 36 -20.43 -7.44 -30.70
C ALA A 36 -21.64 -8.36 -30.91
N ALA A 37 -21.57 -9.17 -31.98
CA ALA A 37 -22.58 -10.16 -32.33
C ALA A 37 -21.88 -11.39 -32.93
N PHE A 38 -22.33 -12.59 -32.60
CA PHE A 38 -21.78 -13.85 -33.11
C PHE A 38 -22.75 -15.01 -32.85
N TRP A 39 -22.57 -16.08 -33.57
CA TRP A 39 -23.22 -17.34 -33.29
C TRP A 39 -22.34 -18.19 -32.38
N PHE A 40 -22.93 -18.77 -31.35
CA PHE A 40 -22.26 -19.63 -30.40
C PHE A 40 -23.07 -20.86 -30.03
N LYS A 41 -22.41 -22.01 -30.02
CA LYS A 41 -22.97 -23.29 -29.59
C LYS A 41 -22.09 -23.83 -28.48
N THR A 42 -22.53 -23.72 -27.21
CA THR A 42 -21.82 -24.23 -26.06
C THR A 42 -21.95 -25.74 -25.91
N SER A 43 -20.86 -26.40 -25.55
CA SER A 43 -20.86 -27.82 -25.18
C SER A 43 -21.17 -28.03 -23.69
N LYS A 44 -21.46 -29.25 -23.28
CA LYS A 44 -21.69 -29.59 -21.86
C LYS A 44 -20.39 -29.47 -21.08
N ARG A 45 -20.40 -28.76 -19.98
CA ARG A 45 -19.21 -28.41 -19.21
C ARG A 45 -19.21 -28.92 -17.77
N LYS A 46 -18.01 -28.98 -17.13
CA LYS A 46 -17.87 -29.27 -15.71
C LYS A 46 -18.38 -28.08 -14.87
N LYS A 47 -19.10 -28.38 -13.79
CA LYS A 47 -19.63 -27.38 -12.85
C LYS A 47 -18.51 -26.57 -12.21
N GLY A 48 -18.70 -25.26 -12.07
CA GLY A 48 -17.79 -24.37 -11.37
C GLY A 48 -16.78 -23.62 -12.24
N PHE A 49 -16.85 -23.75 -13.58
CA PHE A 49 -15.93 -23.04 -14.50
C PHE A 49 -16.65 -22.00 -15.37
N THR A 50 -16.05 -20.83 -15.53
CA THR A 50 -16.48 -19.79 -16.47
C THR A 50 -15.88 -20.01 -17.86
N GLN A 51 -16.47 -19.46 -18.92
CA GLN A 51 -15.96 -19.47 -20.29
C GLN A 51 -15.80 -18.05 -20.80
N SER A 52 -14.60 -17.69 -21.25
CA SER A 52 -14.32 -16.36 -21.79
C SER A 52 -14.54 -16.36 -23.29
N LEU A 53 -15.73 -15.91 -23.73
CA LEU A 53 -16.10 -15.89 -25.14
C LEU A 53 -15.29 -14.85 -25.92
N LEU A 54 -15.31 -13.60 -25.44
CA LEU A 54 -14.58 -12.47 -26.02
C LEU A 54 -13.93 -11.68 -24.91
N THR A 55 -12.68 -11.30 -25.05
CA THR A 55 -12.01 -10.47 -24.05
C THR A 55 -10.88 -9.61 -24.61
N THR A 56 -10.80 -8.38 -24.10
CA THR A 56 -9.64 -7.51 -24.24
C THR A 56 -8.88 -7.40 -22.92
N THR A 57 -9.32 -8.08 -21.84
CA THR A 57 -8.67 -8.05 -20.54
C THR A 57 -7.44 -8.96 -20.48
N GLY A 58 -6.55 -8.78 -19.49
CA GLY A 58 -5.51 -9.74 -19.17
C GLY A 58 -4.28 -9.73 -20.06
N GLY A 59 -3.66 -8.59 -20.31
CA GLY A 59 -2.28 -8.50 -20.80
C GLY A 59 -1.27 -8.52 -19.65
N LYS A 60 -0.01 -8.89 -19.90
CA LYS A 60 1.11 -8.96 -18.93
C LYS A 60 1.22 -7.75 -17.97
N ASN A 61 0.62 -6.61 -18.32
CA ASN A 61 0.74 -5.35 -17.58
C ASN A 61 -0.59 -4.63 -17.36
N SER A 62 -1.72 -5.17 -17.80
CA SER A 62 -3.01 -4.45 -17.83
C SER A 62 -4.01 -4.82 -16.75
N TRP A 63 -3.68 -5.74 -15.85
CA TRP A 63 -4.46 -6.04 -14.63
C TRP A 63 -5.96 -6.11 -14.87
N TRP A 64 -6.54 -6.93 -15.68
CA TRP A 64 -7.98 -7.02 -15.92
C TRP A 64 -8.63 -5.79 -16.59
N ARG A 65 -7.93 -4.72 -16.90
CA ARG A 65 -8.51 -3.59 -17.62
C ARG A 65 -8.95 -3.99 -19.03
N GLY A 66 -10.12 -3.52 -19.42
CA GLY A 66 -10.70 -3.85 -20.69
C GLY A 66 -12.18 -4.17 -20.56
N TRP A 67 -12.68 -4.88 -21.55
CA TRP A 67 -14.02 -5.46 -21.51
C TRP A 67 -13.96 -6.95 -21.82
N ASP A 68 -14.92 -7.69 -21.30
CA ASP A 68 -15.08 -9.09 -21.62
C ASP A 68 -16.57 -9.51 -21.64
N LEU A 69 -16.84 -10.55 -22.42
CA LEU A 69 -18.09 -11.28 -22.44
C LEU A 69 -17.80 -12.73 -22.05
N ILE A 70 -18.32 -13.15 -20.91
CA ILE A 70 -18.10 -14.49 -20.37
C ILE A 70 -19.43 -15.23 -20.14
N LEU A 71 -19.37 -16.56 -20.17
CA LEU A 71 -20.42 -17.43 -19.63
C LEU A 71 -20.01 -17.91 -18.24
N ASP A 72 -20.92 -17.82 -17.28
CA ASP A 72 -20.69 -18.43 -15.97
C ASP A 72 -20.99 -19.95 -15.99
N ASP A 73 -20.84 -20.59 -14.84
CA ASP A 73 -21.04 -22.03 -14.67
C ASP A 73 -22.49 -22.52 -14.89
N LYS A 74 -23.45 -21.59 -15.02
CA LYS A 74 -24.84 -21.81 -15.34
C LYS A 74 -25.22 -21.34 -16.72
N ASN A 75 -24.24 -21.01 -17.57
CA ASN A 75 -24.41 -20.51 -18.93
C ASN A 75 -25.15 -19.16 -19.03
N HIS A 76 -25.10 -18.30 -18.02
CA HIS A 76 -25.55 -16.92 -18.17
C HIS A 76 -24.47 -16.07 -18.80
N LEU A 77 -24.88 -15.17 -19.69
CA LEU A 77 -23.99 -14.16 -20.27
C LEU A 77 -23.66 -13.09 -19.23
N ASN A 78 -22.38 -12.81 -19.07
CA ASN A 78 -21.88 -11.72 -18.22
C ASN A 78 -21.03 -10.80 -19.08
N LEU A 79 -21.42 -9.53 -19.18
CA LEU A 79 -20.60 -8.47 -19.82
C LEU A 79 -20.03 -7.59 -18.74
N ARG A 80 -18.69 -7.40 -18.80
CA ARG A 80 -17.96 -6.56 -17.86
C ARG A 80 -17.16 -5.50 -18.61
N LEU A 81 -17.21 -4.26 -18.13
CA LEU A 81 -16.31 -3.16 -18.50
C LEU A 81 -15.51 -2.80 -17.27
N ILE A 82 -14.18 -2.96 -17.29
CA ILE A 82 -13.35 -3.04 -16.09
C ILE A 82 -12.22 -2.03 -16.13
N SER A 83 -12.17 -1.14 -15.15
CA SER A 83 -10.98 -0.41 -14.75
C SER A 83 -10.28 -1.11 -13.57
N SER A 84 -11.06 -1.49 -12.54
CA SER A 84 -10.62 -2.36 -11.44
C SER A 84 -11.83 -3.04 -10.79
N LEU A 85 -11.74 -4.34 -10.50
CA LEU A 85 -12.78 -5.09 -9.81
C LEU A 85 -12.53 -5.11 -8.29
N PRO A 86 -13.59 -5.00 -7.49
CA PRO A 86 -14.99 -4.63 -7.83
C PRO A 86 -15.23 -3.12 -7.83
N GLY A 87 -14.22 -2.31 -7.54
CA GLY A 87 -14.35 -0.90 -7.16
C GLY A 87 -14.67 0.07 -8.30
N ASP A 88 -14.34 -0.27 -9.55
CA ASP A 88 -14.49 0.63 -10.70
C ASP A 88 -14.78 -0.18 -11.96
N ALA A 89 -16.04 -0.61 -12.10
CA ALA A 89 -16.48 -1.48 -13.18
C ALA A 89 -17.99 -1.37 -13.43
N ILE A 90 -18.40 -1.76 -14.63
CA ILE A 90 -19.79 -2.16 -14.93
C ILE A 90 -19.78 -3.67 -15.11
N HIS A 91 -20.69 -4.36 -14.43
CA HIS A 91 -20.93 -5.79 -14.60
C HIS A 91 -22.41 -6.04 -14.65
N ILE A 92 -22.86 -6.58 -15.76
CA ILE A 92 -24.24 -7.05 -15.97
C ILE A 92 -24.25 -8.55 -16.28
N LYS A 93 -25.31 -9.22 -15.86
CA LYS A 93 -25.53 -10.64 -16.07
C LYS A 93 -26.92 -10.87 -16.69
N SER A 94 -27.04 -11.76 -17.68
CA SER A 94 -28.33 -12.18 -18.20
C SER A 94 -29.14 -12.93 -17.16
N ILE A 95 -30.48 -12.81 -17.19
CA ILE A 95 -31.37 -13.62 -16.37
C ILE A 95 -31.53 -15.01 -17.03
N ASP A 96 -31.69 -15.02 -18.35
CA ASP A 96 -31.79 -16.22 -19.14
C ASP A 96 -30.40 -16.82 -19.41
N SER A 97 -30.32 -18.16 -19.44
CA SER A 97 -29.11 -18.93 -19.74
C SER A 97 -29.17 -19.54 -21.15
N LEU A 98 -27.99 -19.76 -21.75
CA LEU A 98 -27.90 -20.48 -23.01
C LEU A 98 -28.14 -21.99 -22.79
N THR A 99 -28.90 -22.58 -23.69
CA THR A 99 -29.09 -24.03 -23.72
C THR A 99 -27.91 -24.72 -24.37
N VAL A 100 -27.47 -25.83 -23.78
CA VAL A 100 -26.32 -26.61 -24.25
C VAL A 100 -26.59 -27.27 -25.59
N ASN A 101 -25.59 -27.37 -26.46
CA ASN A 101 -25.63 -28.01 -27.78
C ASN A 101 -26.58 -27.37 -28.81
N ASN A 102 -27.12 -26.19 -28.52
CA ASN A 102 -27.91 -25.39 -29.48
C ASN A 102 -27.13 -24.18 -29.97
N TRP A 103 -27.34 -23.80 -31.23
CA TRP A 103 -26.83 -22.55 -31.76
C TRP A 103 -27.67 -21.38 -31.22
N HIS A 104 -26.96 -20.38 -30.71
CA HIS A 104 -27.53 -19.14 -30.24
C HIS A 104 -26.84 -17.97 -30.93
N HIS A 105 -27.59 -17.03 -31.45
CA HIS A 105 -27.07 -15.73 -31.85
C HIS A 105 -26.98 -14.86 -30.61
N VAL A 106 -25.77 -14.60 -30.16
CA VAL A 106 -25.45 -13.80 -28.98
C VAL A 106 -24.98 -12.42 -29.41
N ALA A 107 -25.54 -11.37 -28.81
CA ALA A 107 -25.03 -10.03 -29.05
C ALA A 107 -25.16 -9.13 -27.82
N PHE A 108 -24.33 -8.10 -27.80
CA PHE A 108 -24.51 -6.99 -26.87
C PHE A 108 -24.32 -5.66 -27.60
N SER A 109 -24.92 -4.61 -27.05
CA SER A 109 -24.62 -3.23 -27.45
C SER A 109 -24.40 -2.36 -26.23
N TYR A 110 -23.43 -1.46 -26.32
CA TYR A 110 -23.10 -0.45 -25.33
C TYR A 110 -23.10 0.93 -25.96
N ASP A 111 -23.71 1.92 -25.31
CA ASP A 111 -23.94 3.25 -25.86
C ASP A 111 -22.88 4.32 -25.49
N GLY A 112 -21.84 3.96 -24.71
CA GLY A 112 -20.83 4.88 -24.22
C GLY A 112 -21.29 5.75 -23.03
N SER A 113 -22.35 5.33 -22.31
CA SER A 113 -22.90 6.14 -21.22
C SER A 113 -22.10 6.09 -19.92
N GLY A 114 -21.28 5.07 -19.70
CA GLY A 114 -20.64 4.80 -18.40
C GLY A 114 -21.62 4.24 -17.37
N LYS A 115 -22.75 3.69 -17.83
CA LYS A 115 -23.81 3.14 -16.99
C LYS A 115 -24.28 1.78 -17.50
N SER A 116 -24.68 0.94 -16.57
CA SER A 116 -25.29 -0.35 -16.89
C SER A 116 -26.58 -0.23 -17.70
N SER A 117 -27.32 0.86 -17.56
CA SER A 117 -28.53 1.15 -18.34
C SER A 117 -28.26 1.28 -19.84
N GLY A 118 -27.05 1.72 -20.24
CA GLY A 118 -26.62 1.85 -21.64
C GLY A 118 -26.17 0.55 -22.29
N ILE A 119 -26.14 -0.56 -21.55
CA ILE A 119 -25.80 -1.88 -22.09
C ILE A 119 -27.07 -2.68 -22.36
N ASN A 120 -27.18 -3.29 -23.51
CA ASN A 120 -28.23 -4.24 -23.84
C ASN A 120 -27.63 -5.59 -24.22
N LEU A 121 -28.22 -6.68 -23.74
CA LEU A 121 -27.92 -8.05 -24.16
C LEU A 121 -29.03 -8.57 -25.06
N PHE A 122 -28.65 -9.36 -26.04
CA PHE A 122 -29.59 -9.96 -27.00
C PHE A 122 -29.29 -11.44 -27.19
N LEU A 123 -30.35 -12.19 -27.39
CA LEU A 123 -30.30 -13.60 -27.69
C LEU A 123 -31.27 -13.89 -28.83
N ASN A 124 -30.79 -14.54 -29.89
CA ASN A 124 -31.59 -14.91 -31.07
C ASN A 124 -32.44 -13.75 -31.64
N GLY A 125 -31.79 -12.57 -31.75
CA GLY A 125 -32.41 -11.35 -32.28
C GLY A 125 -33.25 -10.54 -31.28
N ASP A 126 -33.59 -11.07 -30.12
CA ASP A 126 -34.41 -10.40 -29.12
C ASP A 126 -33.61 -9.88 -27.94
N LYS A 127 -34.03 -8.72 -27.42
CA LYS A 127 -33.45 -8.14 -26.23
C LYS A 127 -33.86 -8.95 -25.00
N ILE A 128 -32.86 -9.36 -24.18
CA ILE A 128 -33.10 -10.18 -22.98
C ILE A 128 -32.97 -9.33 -21.70
N LYS A 129 -33.60 -9.83 -20.62
CA LYS A 129 -33.53 -9.23 -19.29
C LYS A 129 -32.12 -9.42 -18.67
N LYS A 130 -31.68 -8.42 -17.91
CA LYS A 130 -30.38 -8.44 -17.24
C LYS A 130 -30.50 -8.05 -15.77
N LYS A 131 -29.57 -8.58 -14.96
CA LYS A 131 -29.31 -8.17 -13.57
C LYS A 131 -28.05 -7.32 -13.55
N VAL A 132 -28.06 -6.22 -12.81
CA VAL A 132 -26.88 -5.38 -12.57
C VAL A 132 -26.14 -5.93 -11.34
N VAL A 133 -24.86 -6.23 -11.49
CA VAL A 133 -23.98 -6.71 -10.41
C VAL A 133 -23.16 -5.53 -9.87
N PHE A 134 -22.52 -4.75 -10.78
CA PHE A 134 -21.82 -3.50 -10.46
C PHE A 134 -22.19 -2.41 -11.46
N ASP A 135 -22.26 -1.16 -11.01
CA ASP A 135 -22.51 0.02 -11.87
C ASP A 135 -21.78 1.27 -11.30
N ASN A 136 -20.47 1.16 -11.14
CA ASN A 136 -19.65 2.18 -10.48
C ASN A 136 -18.41 2.59 -11.29
N LEU A 137 -18.40 2.34 -12.60
CA LEU A 137 -17.30 2.68 -13.50
C LEU A 137 -17.11 4.19 -13.64
N LYS A 138 -15.89 4.67 -13.38
CA LYS A 138 -15.50 6.09 -13.48
C LYS A 138 -14.19 6.29 -14.21
N LYS A 139 -13.23 5.36 -14.07
CA LYS A 139 -11.89 5.46 -14.67
C LYS A 139 -11.80 4.73 -16.00
N SER A 140 -10.74 5.04 -16.75
CA SER A 140 -10.45 4.39 -18.04
C SER A 140 -10.41 2.87 -17.91
N ILE A 141 -11.03 2.20 -18.90
CA ILE A 141 -10.93 0.75 -19.09
C ILE A 141 -9.79 0.38 -20.05
N LEU A 142 -9.12 1.36 -20.66
CA LEU A 142 -8.02 1.06 -21.56
C LEU A 142 -6.89 0.34 -20.83
N PRO A 143 -6.33 -0.72 -21.41
CA PRO A 143 -5.14 -1.37 -20.89
C PRO A 143 -3.97 -0.41 -20.76
N VAL A 144 -3.07 -0.68 -19.84
CA VAL A 144 -1.91 0.19 -19.55
C VAL A 144 -0.64 -0.60 -19.79
N SER A 145 0.31 0.00 -20.52
CA SER A 145 1.64 -0.57 -20.73
C SER A 145 2.45 -0.64 -19.42
N SER A 146 3.58 -1.34 -19.43
CA SER A 146 4.53 -1.37 -18.31
C SER A 146 5.09 0.01 -17.94
N SER A 147 5.09 0.95 -18.88
CA SER A 147 5.50 2.35 -18.68
C SER A 147 4.37 3.26 -18.19
N GLY A 148 3.15 2.74 -17.98
CA GLY A 148 2.01 3.51 -17.51
C GLY A 148 1.21 4.22 -18.61
N ILE A 149 1.51 3.98 -19.89
CA ILE A 149 0.82 4.58 -21.04
C ILE A 149 -0.42 3.76 -21.39
N TYR A 150 -1.57 4.40 -21.62
CA TYR A 150 -2.79 3.76 -22.11
C TYR A 150 -2.62 3.26 -23.55
N LEU A 151 -2.94 1.97 -23.75
CA LEU A 151 -2.84 1.32 -25.06
C LEU A 151 -4.10 1.58 -25.87
N GLN A 152 -3.93 2.06 -27.09
CA GLN A 152 -5.04 2.31 -28.03
C GLN A 152 -5.44 1.05 -28.80
N GLU A 153 -4.54 0.09 -28.90
CA GLU A 153 -4.76 -1.18 -29.58
C GLU A 153 -4.33 -2.35 -28.70
N GLN A 154 -5.07 -3.42 -28.76
CA GLN A 154 -4.76 -4.68 -28.06
C GLN A 154 -5.37 -5.84 -28.84
N ALA A 155 -4.83 -7.05 -28.66
CA ALA A 155 -5.45 -8.24 -29.22
C ALA A 155 -6.82 -8.51 -28.58
N LEU A 156 -7.84 -8.72 -29.41
CA LEU A 156 -9.07 -9.36 -28.98
C LEU A 156 -8.81 -10.87 -28.89
N LYS A 157 -9.08 -11.44 -27.75
CA LYS A 157 -8.93 -12.87 -27.50
C LYS A 157 -10.30 -13.53 -27.53
N ILE A 158 -10.36 -14.68 -28.18
CA ILE A 158 -11.57 -15.49 -28.33
C ILE A 158 -11.23 -16.87 -27.76
N GLY A 159 -12.09 -17.41 -26.92
CA GLY A 159 -11.97 -18.77 -26.41
C GLY A 159 -11.18 -18.92 -25.13
N ALA A 160 -10.51 -17.90 -24.63
CA ALA A 160 -9.89 -17.89 -23.31
C ALA A 160 -9.57 -16.47 -22.82
N SER A 161 -9.42 -16.32 -21.51
CA SER A 161 -8.88 -15.11 -20.88
C SER A 161 -7.35 -15.12 -20.93
N GLY A 162 -6.70 -13.95 -20.89
CA GLY A 162 -5.25 -13.84 -20.94
C GLY A 162 -4.52 -13.98 -19.61
N ASP A 163 -5.21 -14.21 -18.53
CA ASP A 163 -4.59 -14.29 -17.19
C ASP A 163 -4.92 -15.61 -16.50
N PHE A 164 -3.90 -16.47 -16.35
CA PHE A 164 -4.02 -17.79 -15.73
C PHE A 164 -4.04 -17.78 -14.19
N SER A 165 -3.95 -16.61 -13.55
CA SER A 165 -3.76 -16.54 -12.10
C SER A 165 -5.02 -16.37 -11.28
N SER A 166 -6.17 -16.13 -11.90
CA SER A 166 -7.36 -15.62 -11.20
C SER A 166 -8.60 -16.56 -11.17
N GLY A 167 -8.49 -17.78 -11.67
CA GLY A 167 -9.59 -18.75 -11.68
C GLY A 167 -10.73 -18.46 -12.66
N ASP A 168 -10.79 -17.27 -13.27
CA ASP A 168 -11.77 -16.89 -14.31
C ASP A 168 -11.31 -17.23 -15.74
N ASN A 169 -10.29 -18.04 -15.88
CA ASN A 169 -9.62 -18.35 -17.15
C ASN A 169 -10.27 -19.47 -17.92
N GLY A 170 -11.58 -19.56 -17.83
CA GLY A 170 -12.27 -20.65 -18.47
C GLY A 170 -12.04 -20.66 -19.96
N TRP A 171 -11.34 -21.67 -20.40
CA TRP A 171 -11.30 -22.05 -21.79
C TRP A 171 -12.69 -22.33 -22.30
N VAL A 172 -12.99 -21.93 -23.53
CA VAL A 172 -14.27 -22.17 -24.18
C VAL A 172 -14.32 -23.59 -24.75
N GLU A 173 -15.44 -24.28 -24.53
CA GLU A 173 -15.78 -25.52 -25.20
C GLU A 173 -17.05 -25.30 -26.03
N GLY A 174 -16.93 -25.39 -27.37
CA GLY A 174 -18.06 -25.15 -28.25
C GLY A 174 -17.65 -24.69 -29.63
N LEU A 175 -18.62 -24.18 -30.37
CA LEU A 175 -18.43 -23.68 -31.74
C LEU A 175 -18.82 -22.21 -31.81
N MET A 176 -17.98 -21.40 -32.49
CA MET A 176 -18.27 -19.98 -32.74
C MET A 176 -18.24 -19.69 -34.24
N ASP A 177 -19.19 -18.86 -34.70
CA ASP A 177 -19.33 -18.50 -36.08
C ASP A 177 -19.80 -17.04 -36.23
N GLU A 178 -19.54 -16.42 -37.39
CA GLU A 178 -20.01 -15.09 -37.78
C GLU A 178 -19.80 -13.99 -36.74
N LEU A 179 -18.56 -13.82 -36.27
CA LEU A 179 -18.22 -12.81 -35.28
C LEU A 179 -18.09 -11.42 -35.91
N PHE A 180 -18.85 -10.47 -35.37
CA PHE A 180 -18.77 -9.03 -35.65
C PHE A 180 -18.41 -8.26 -34.38
N VAL A 181 -17.47 -7.34 -34.48
CA VAL A 181 -17.17 -6.32 -33.46
C VAL A 181 -17.29 -4.96 -34.12
N LEU A 182 -18.13 -4.10 -33.58
CA LEU A 182 -18.53 -2.84 -34.18
C LEU A 182 -18.23 -1.65 -33.27
N ASN A 183 -17.73 -0.56 -33.83
CA ASN A 183 -17.47 0.71 -33.14
C ASN A 183 -18.70 1.61 -32.98
N LYS A 184 -19.86 1.01 -32.93
CA LYS A 184 -21.16 1.68 -32.73
C LYS A 184 -22.05 0.84 -31.80
N SER A 185 -23.02 1.50 -31.17
CA SER A 185 -24.11 0.82 -30.45
C SER A 185 -25.17 0.37 -31.47
N ILE A 186 -25.26 -0.93 -31.74
CA ILE A 186 -26.27 -1.49 -32.64
C ILE A 186 -27.67 -1.38 -31.98
N SER A 187 -28.68 -0.99 -32.75
CA SER A 187 -30.07 -0.93 -32.30
C SER A 187 -30.75 -2.31 -32.34
N SER A 188 -31.87 -2.46 -31.63
CA SER A 188 -32.67 -3.68 -31.68
C SER A 188 -33.16 -3.97 -33.11
N TYR A 189 -33.47 -2.91 -33.87
CA TYR A 189 -33.88 -3.04 -35.27
C TYR A 189 -32.75 -3.58 -36.16
N GLU A 190 -31.55 -2.97 -36.06
CA GLU A 190 -30.37 -3.42 -36.84
C GLU A 190 -30.00 -4.86 -36.49
N LEU A 191 -30.08 -5.22 -35.20
CA LEU A 191 -29.76 -6.58 -34.74
C LEU A 191 -30.77 -7.62 -35.22
N LYS A 192 -32.08 -7.30 -35.20
CA LYS A 192 -33.08 -8.18 -35.75
C LYS A 192 -32.91 -8.39 -37.27
N ASN A 193 -32.55 -7.35 -38.00
CA ASN A 193 -32.23 -7.47 -39.43
C ASN A 193 -30.99 -8.36 -39.63
N LEU A 194 -29.94 -8.19 -38.82
CA LEU A 194 -28.73 -9.03 -38.88
C LEU A 194 -29.10 -10.49 -38.62
N TYR A 195 -29.87 -10.76 -37.57
CA TYR A 195 -30.34 -12.11 -37.25
C TYR A 195 -31.20 -12.72 -38.38
N ASN A 196 -32.14 -11.95 -38.94
CA ASN A 196 -33.03 -12.37 -40.04
C ASN A 196 -32.29 -12.69 -41.33
N ALA A 197 -31.10 -12.09 -41.56
CA ALA A 197 -30.28 -12.38 -42.71
C ALA A 197 -29.81 -13.85 -42.79
N TYR A 198 -29.76 -14.55 -41.66
CA TYR A 198 -29.40 -15.99 -41.63
C TYR A 198 -30.55 -16.94 -41.98
N ASN A 199 -31.76 -16.43 -42.12
CA ASN A 199 -32.97 -17.20 -42.55
C ASN A 199 -33.33 -18.43 -41.67
N ILE A 200 -32.92 -18.45 -40.41
CA ILE A 200 -33.15 -19.59 -39.47
C ILE A 200 -34.53 -19.49 -38.83
N ASP A 201 -34.82 -18.36 -38.21
CA ASP A 201 -36.12 -18.05 -37.58
C ASP A 201 -36.37 -16.55 -37.67
N ARG A 202 -37.13 -16.13 -38.66
CA ARG A 202 -37.32 -14.69 -38.94
C ARG A 202 -38.13 -14.00 -37.86
N LYS A 203 -37.54 -12.98 -37.23
CA LYS A 203 -38.19 -12.11 -36.24
C LYS A 203 -38.94 -10.95 -36.90
N VAL A 204 -40.13 -10.69 -36.39
CA VAL A 204 -40.94 -9.55 -36.86
C VAL A 204 -40.28 -8.23 -36.41
N LEU A 205 -40.16 -7.31 -37.33
CA LEU A 205 -39.64 -5.95 -37.08
C LEU A 205 -40.78 -5.08 -36.53
N ASP A 206 -40.81 -4.90 -35.22
CA ASP A 206 -41.83 -4.09 -34.54
C ASP A 206 -41.57 -2.56 -34.76
N ASP A 207 -42.68 -1.80 -34.73
CA ASP A 207 -42.60 -0.34 -34.98
C ASP A 207 -41.81 0.40 -33.88
N LYS A 208 -41.82 -0.08 -32.66
CA LYS A 208 -41.04 0.47 -31.56
C LYS A 208 -39.55 0.39 -31.83
N SER A 209 -39.04 -0.72 -32.34
CA SER A 209 -37.64 -0.89 -32.70
C SER A 209 -37.25 -0.04 -33.93
N LYS A 210 -38.16 0.15 -34.88
CA LYS A 210 -37.97 1.04 -36.00
C LYS A 210 -37.85 2.52 -35.54
N ILE A 211 -38.78 2.97 -34.71
CA ILE A 211 -38.76 4.33 -34.14
C ILE A 211 -37.47 4.56 -33.34
N GLU A 212 -37.07 3.61 -32.47
CA GLU A 212 -35.81 3.69 -31.72
C GLU A 212 -34.60 3.84 -32.67
N HIS A 213 -34.60 3.11 -33.78
CA HIS A 213 -33.54 3.19 -34.77
C HIS A 213 -33.53 4.55 -35.48
N LEU A 214 -34.67 5.09 -35.87
CA LEU A 214 -34.81 6.39 -36.50
C LEU A 214 -34.34 7.53 -35.58
N VAL A 215 -34.79 7.53 -34.32
CA VAL A 215 -34.37 8.50 -33.28
C VAL A 215 -32.86 8.43 -33.05
N ARG A 216 -32.28 7.24 -32.97
CA ARG A 216 -30.81 7.11 -32.81
C ARG A 216 -30.03 7.67 -33.99
N ASN A 217 -30.62 7.66 -35.20
CA ASN A 217 -29.99 8.11 -36.41
C ASN A 217 -30.29 9.58 -36.75
N ASP A 218 -31.18 10.25 -36.00
CA ASP A 218 -31.45 11.67 -36.16
C ASP A 218 -30.17 12.51 -35.97
N LEU A 219 -29.99 13.52 -36.81
CA LEU A 219 -28.77 14.34 -36.83
C LEU A 219 -28.58 15.15 -35.55
N ASN A 220 -29.63 15.67 -34.96
CA ASN A 220 -29.57 16.45 -33.74
C ASN A 220 -29.22 15.54 -32.56
N VAL A 221 -29.81 14.36 -32.50
CA VAL A 221 -29.47 13.35 -31.47
C VAL A 221 -28.03 12.91 -31.59
N LYS A 222 -27.51 12.68 -32.80
CA LYS A 222 -26.09 12.36 -33.03
C LYS A 222 -25.17 13.50 -32.58
N LYS A 223 -25.51 14.76 -32.92
CA LYS A 223 -24.75 15.94 -32.49
C LYS A 223 -24.67 16.05 -30.95
N ILE A 224 -25.79 15.92 -30.27
CA ILE A 224 -25.86 15.96 -28.81
C ILE A 224 -25.03 14.82 -28.20
N LYS A 225 -25.16 13.58 -28.68
CA LYS A 225 -24.37 12.44 -28.23
C LYS A 225 -22.87 12.65 -28.43
N TYR A 226 -22.47 13.27 -29.52
CA TYR A 226 -21.07 13.63 -29.76
C TYR A 226 -20.56 14.66 -28.75
N GLN A 227 -21.33 15.70 -28.44
CA GLN A 227 -20.99 16.68 -27.41
C GLN A 227 -20.85 16.06 -26.05
N ILE A 228 -21.82 15.21 -25.64
CA ILE A 228 -21.76 14.48 -24.37
C ILE A 228 -20.51 13.60 -24.30
N ARG A 229 -20.16 12.90 -25.39
CA ARG A 229 -18.95 12.08 -25.44
C ARG A 229 -17.68 12.91 -25.22
N ASN A 230 -17.58 14.05 -25.87
CA ASN A 230 -16.42 14.94 -25.73
C ASN A 230 -16.29 15.47 -24.29
N LEU A 231 -17.38 15.87 -23.66
CA LEU A 231 -17.39 16.26 -22.26
C LEU A 231 -16.96 15.12 -21.33
N LYS A 232 -17.43 13.90 -21.57
CA LYS A 232 -17.00 12.71 -20.82
C LYS A 232 -15.51 12.39 -21.00
N LYS A 233 -14.99 12.54 -22.23
CA LYS A 233 -13.54 12.38 -22.47
C LYS A 233 -12.71 13.41 -21.72
N GLN A 234 -13.14 14.67 -21.70
CA GLN A 234 -12.49 15.73 -20.92
C GLN A 234 -12.54 15.42 -19.41
N TRP A 235 -13.71 15.04 -18.91
CA TRP A 235 -13.88 14.64 -17.51
C TRP A 235 -12.97 13.46 -17.16
N LEU A 236 -12.93 12.41 -17.99
CA LEU A 236 -12.08 11.25 -17.78
C LEU A 236 -10.60 11.62 -17.71
N LYS A 237 -10.14 12.52 -18.61
CA LYS A 237 -8.77 13.03 -18.57
C LYS A 237 -8.45 13.72 -17.25
N ASN A 238 -9.36 14.54 -16.73
CA ASN A 238 -9.17 15.27 -15.49
C ASN A 238 -9.12 14.36 -14.25
N ILE A 239 -9.87 13.25 -14.24
CA ILE A 239 -9.90 12.34 -13.09
C ILE A 239 -8.87 11.20 -13.17
N SER A 240 -8.28 10.94 -14.34
CA SER A 240 -7.33 9.82 -14.52
C SER A 240 -6.09 9.94 -13.62
N ASP A 241 -5.67 11.18 -13.33
CA ASP A 241 -4.51 11.47 -12.49
C ASP A 241 -4.85 11.58 -11.00
N VAL A 242 -6.13 11.57 -10.63
CA VAL A 242 -6.56 11.63 -9.24
C VAL A 242 -6.26 10.29 -8.55
N LYS A 243 -5.37 10.33 -7.58
CA LYS A 243 -5.06 9.16 -6.75
C LYS A 243 -6.30 8.81 -5.91
N THR A 244 -6.78 7.59 -6.01
CA THR A 244 -7.89 7.09 -5.20
C THR A 244 -7.39 6.06 -4.20
N VAL A 245 -7.98 6.06 -3.01
CA VAL A 245 -7.74 5.06 -1.97
C VAL A 245 -9.04 4.32 -1.66
N MET A 246 -8.93 3.05 -1.29
CA MET A 246 -10.07 2.31 -0.79
C MET A 246 -10.43 2.82 0.59
N VAL A 247 -11.71 3.08 0.81
CA VAL A 247 -12.26 3.43 2.12
C VAL A 247 -13.25 2.34 2.56
N MET A 248 -13.32 2.11 3.87
CA MET A 248 -14.33 1.21 4.42
C MET A 248 -15.69 1.91 4.46
N GLU A 249 -16.71 1.24 3.96
CA GLU A 249 -18.10 1.68 3.97
C GLU A 249 -18.99 0.61 4.63
N GLU A 250 -20.03 1.04 5.33
CA GLU A 250 -20.99 0.12 5.93
C GLU A 250 -21.82 -0.57 4.84
N MET A 251 -22.00 -1.88 4.95
CA MET A 251 -22.88 -2.63 4.05
C MET A 251 -24.34 -2.24 4.31
N LYS A 252 -25.15 -2.12 3.24
CA LYS A 252 -26.60 -1.88 3.35
C LYS A 252 -27.27 -2.96 4.21
N GLU A 253 -26.92 -4.21 3.99
CA GLU A 253 -27.33 -5.34 4.82
C GLU A 253 -26.13 -5.85 5.61
N LYS A 254 -26.25 -5.89 6.94
CA LYS A 254 -25.18 -6.38 7.81
C LYS A 254 -24.98 -7.87 7.58
N ARG A 255 -23.73 -8.27 7.40
CA ARG A 255 -23.35 -9.68 7.32
C ARG A 255 -23.63 -10.37 8.67
N LYS A 256 -24.24 -11.52 8.64
CA LYS A 256 -24.36 -12.39 9.82
C LYS A 256 -22.97 -12.81 10.30
N THR A 257 -22.73 -12.72 11.59
CA THR A 257 -21.47 -13.11 12.22
C THR A 257 -21.76 -14.21 13.23
N PHE A 258 -20.91 -15.23 13.24
CA PHE A 258 -21.07 -16.40 14.09
C PHE A 258 -19.88 -16.57 15.03
N LEU A 259 -20.13 -17.14 16.20
CA LEU A 259 -19.05 -17.75 16.97
C LEU A 259 -18.61 -19.01 16.22
N TYR A 260 -17.29 -19.22 16.15
CA TYR A 260 -16.72 -20.37 15.47
C TYR A 260 -16.21 -21.38 16.50
N ASP A 261 -16.54 -22.66 16.31
CA ASP A 261 -16.01 -23.72 17.18
C ASP A 261 -14.49 -23.82 16.96
N ARG A 262 -13.74 -23.72 18.06
CA ARG A 262 -12.27 -23.69 18.08
C ARG A 262 -11.63 -22.71 17.08
N GLY A 263 -12.34 -21.64 16.72
CA GLY A 263 -11.87 -20.64 15.76
C GLY A 263 -11.90 -21.06 14.30
N SER A 264 -12.45 -22.25 13.98
CA SER A 264 -12.54 -22.73 12.59
C SER A 264 -13.68 -22.04 11.85
N TYR A 265 -13.36 -21.28 10.80
CA TYR A 265 -14.37 -20.61 9.96
C TYR A 265 -15.33 -21.57 9.24
N GLN A 266 -14.97 -22.84 9.14
CA GLN A 266 -15.82 -23.90 8.55
C GLN A 266 -16.86 -24.45 9.54
N LEU A 267 -16.72 -24.14 10.83
CA LEU A 267 -17.58 -24.63 11.89
C LEU A 267 -18.29 -23.47 12.61
N PRO A 268 -19.26 -22.80 11.94
CA PRO A 268 -20.04 -21.74 12.58
C PRO A 268 -20.98 -22.37 13.63
N SER A 269 -20.96 -21.82 14.86
CA SER A 269 -21.86 -22.20 15.94
C SER A 269 -23.10 -21.29 15.95
N TYR A 270 -23.24 -20.40 16.91
CA TYR A 270 -24.41 -19.52 16.99
C TYR A 270 -24.13 -18.09 16.50
N GLU A 271 -25.18 -17.41 16.02
CA GLU A 271 -25.10 -16.03 15.53
C GLU A 271 -24.83 -15.07 16.70
N VAL A 272 -23.84 -14.18 16.52
CA VAL A 272 -23.50 -13.12 17.47
C VAL A 272 -23.75 -11.75 16.86
N LYS A 273 -24.12 -10.79 17.72
CA LYS A 273 -24.34 -9.40 17.35
C LYS A 273 -23.15 -8.54 17.79
N ALA A 274 -22.88 -7.45 17.05
CA ALA A 274 -21.85 -6.49 17.44
C ALA A 274 -22.19 -5.85 18.79
N ASP A 275 -21.30 -5.99 19.76
CA ASP A 275 -21.41 -5.39 21.09
C ASP A 275 -20.02 -5.18 21.70
N VAL A 276 -19.96 -4.59 22.88
CA VAL A 276 -18.75 -4.38 23.67
C VAL A 276 -18.62 -5.47 24.74
N PRO A 277 -17.42 -5.70 25.31
CA PRO A 277 -17.23 -6.69 26.37
C PRO A 277 -18.14 -6.44 27.57
N SER A 278 -18.81 -7.46 28.07
CA SER A 278 -19.82 -7.36 29.13
C SER A 278 -19.28 -6.85 30.49
N LYS A 279 -17.97 -6.97 30.71
CA LYS A 279 -17.29 -6.48 31.94
C LYS A 279 -16.93 -4.98 31.87
N LEU A 280 -17.03 -4.37 30.71
CA LEU A 280 -16.78 -2.94 30.50
C LEU A 280 -18.11 -2.17 30.44
N PRO A 281 -18.10 -0.83 30.60
CA PRO A 281 -19.29 -0.01 30.49
C PRO A 281 -20.03 -0.25 29.17
N LYS A 282 -21.34 -0.39 29.25
CA LYS A 282 -22.18 -0.60 28.06
C LYS A 282 -22.16 0.63 27.13
N MET A 283 -22.30 0.40 25.84
CA MET A 283 -22.53 1.49 24.89
C MET A 283 -23.85 2.21 25.23
N SER A 284 -23.83 3.53 25.18
CA SER A 284 -25.05 4.34 25.28
C SER A 284 -26.01 4.00 24.12
N SER A 285 -27.33 4.08 24.37
CA SER A 285 -28.37 3.90 23.34
C SER A 285 -28.25 4.89 22.18
N GLU A 286 -27.64 6.05 22.40
CA GLU A 286 -27.37 7.07 21.38
C GLU A 286 -26.18 6.71 20.45
N MET A 287 -25.37 5.75 20.83
CA MET A 287 -24.23 5.30 20.03
C MET A 287 -24.66 4.25 19.01
N PRO A 288 -24.51 4.49 17.69
CA PRO A 288 -24.86 3.50 16.69
C PRO A 288 -23.96 2.26 16.80
N LYS A 289 -24.52 1.06 16.67
CA LYS A 289 -23.74 -0.20 16.70
C LYS A 289 -22.96 -0.41 15.41
N ASN A 290 -21.97 0.45 15.16
CA ASN A 290 -21.03 0.44 14.04
C ASN A 290 -19.67 1.00 14.49
N ARG A 291 -18.73 1.21 13.55
CA ARG A 291 -17.39 1.74 13.85
C ARG A 291 -17.41 3.12 14.50
N LEU A 292 -18.34 3.99 14.12
CA LEU A 292 -18.47 5.31 14.73
C LEU A 292 -18.90 5.21 16.19
N GLY A 293 -19.90 4.35 16.49
CA GLY A 293 -20.32 4.13 17.88
C GLY A 293 -19.22 3.47 18.71
N LEU A 294 -18.47 2.51 18.15
CA LEU A 294 -17.31 1.91 18.82
C LEU A 294 -16.25 2.98 19.13
N SER A 295 -15.95 3.88 18.19
CA SER A 295 -15.01 4.99 18.41
C SER A 295 -15.48 5.89 19.56
N LYS A 296 -16.77 6.30 19.58
CA LYS A 296 -17.32 7.10 20.65
C LYS A 296 -17.24 6.39 22.00
N TRP A 297 -17.51 5.08 22.04
CA TRP A 297 -17.42 4.28 23.26
C TRP A 297 -15.97 4.14 23.77
N ILE A 298 -15.00 3.98 22.88
CA ILE A 298 -13.58 3.93 23.25
C ILE A 298 -13.17 5.24 23.95
N PHE A 299 -13.63 6.39 23.48
CA PHE A 299 -13.31 7.70 24.04
C PHE A 299 -14.31 8.18 25.12
N ASP A 300 -15.27 7.34 25.51
CA ASP A 300 -16.17 7.67 26.60
C ASP A 300 -15.37 7.81 27.90
N LYS A 301 -15.59 8.91 28.65
CA LYS A 301 -14.91 9.15 29.95
C LYS A 301 -15.15 8.04 30.97
N LYS A 302 -16.23 7.27 30.80
CA LYS A 302 -16.53 6.09 31.65
C LYS A 302 -15.71 4.87 31.29
N ASN A 303 -15.04 4.87 30.12
CA ASN A 303 -14.17 3.74 29.73
C ASN A 303 -12.89 3.76 30.56
N PRO A 304 -12.64 2.76 31.43
CA PRO A 304 -11.54 2.81 32.36
C PRO A 304 -10.17 2.55 31.74
N LEU A 305 -10.12 2.05 30.50
CA LEU A 305 -8.90 1.53 29.92
C LEU A 305 -8.21 2.50 28.96
N THR A 306 -8.98 3.24 28.15
CA THR A 306 -8.40 4.00 27.02
C THR A 306 -7.36 5.02 27.48
N ALA A 307 -7.69 5.85 28.47
CA ALA A 307 -6.75 6.86 28.97
C ALA A 307 -5.55 6.22 29.67
N ARG A 308 -5.78 5.20 30.53
CA ARG A 308 -4.69 4.49 31.23
C ARG A 308 -3.71 3.81 30.28
N VAL A 309 -4.22 3.14 29.26
CA VAL A 309 -3.38 2.47 28.25
C VAL A 309 -2.60 3.50 27.44
N ALA A 310 -3.25 4.58 27.00
CA ALA A 310 -2.58 5.64 26.24
C ALA A 310 -1.47 6.33 27.07
N VAL A 311 -1.78 6.74 28.29
CA VAL A 311 -0.82 7.36 29.22
C VAL A 311 0.35 6.41 29.50
N ASN A 312 0.09 5.15 29.79
CA ASN A 312 1.13 4.16 30.02
C ASN A 312 2.07 3.98 28.82
N ARG A 313 1.53 4.04 27.60
CA ARG A 313 2.35 3.97 26.37
C ARG A 313 3.21 5.21 26.19
N TYR A 314 2.68 6.42 26.38
CA TYR A 314 3.46 7.65 26.32
C TYR A 314 4.51 7.71 27.41
N TRP A 315 4.16 7.28 28.64
CA TRP A 315 5.11 7.12 29.73
C TRP A 315 6.26 6.17 29.37
N GLN A 316 5.93 5.00 28.83
CA GLN A 316 6.93 4.02 28.40
C GLN A 316 7.87 4.58 27.32
N MET A 317 7.35 5.40 26.39
CA MET A 317 8.18 6.02 25.35
C MET A 317 9.19 7.01 25.92
N ILE A 318 8.85 7.71 27.00
CA ILE A 318 9.67 8.73 27.63
C ILE A 318 10.61 8.14 28.68
N PHE A 319 10.11 7.23 29.51
CA PHE A 319 10.84 6.64 30.63
C PHE A 319 11.39 5.23 30.34
N GLY A 320 11.18 4.68 29.16
CA GLY A 320 11.67 3.36 28.75
C GLY A 320 10.89 2.17 29.30
N ARG A 321 10.20 2.33 30.44
CA ARG A 321 9.35 1.33 31.09
C ARG A 321 7.99 1.94 31.38
N GLY A 322 6.91 1.19 31.16
CA GLY A 322 5.55 1.61 31.52
C GLY A 322 5.33 1.60 33.03
N ILE A 323 4.42 2.43 33.53
CA ILE A 323 3.90 2.34 34.91
C ILE A 323 3.29 0.97 35.12
N VAL A 324 2.56 0.45 34.13
CA VAL A 324 2.19 -0.97 33.97
C VAL A 324 3.21 -1.59 33.01
N ASN A 325 4.05 -2.51 33.49
CA ASN A 325 5.13 -3.07 32.68
C ASN A 325 4.66 -4.12 31.64
N THR A 326 3.39 -4.52 31.70
CA THR A 326 2.70 -5.36 30.69
C THR A 326 1.78 -4.52 29.83
N PRO A 327 2.29 -3.70 28.88
CA PRO A 327 1.48 -2.71 28.15
C PRO A 327 0.44 -3.34 27.22
N GLY A 328 0.56 -4.63 26.93
CA GLY A 328 -0.41 -5.42 26.15
C GLY A 328 -1.49 -6.09 27.00
N ASP A 329 -1.35 -6.07 28.32
CA ASP A 329 -2.28 -6.72 29.25
C ASP A 329 -2.48 -5.88 30.52
N PHE A 330 -3.65 -5.26 30.62
CA PHE A 330 -4.15 -4.53 31.79
C PHE A 330 -5.19 -5.36 32.55
N GLY A 331 -5.32 -6.64 32.22
CA GLY A 331 -6.24 -7.58 32.83
C GLY A 331 -5.61 -8.39 33.97
N VAL A 332 -6.24 -9.53 34.27
CA VAL A 332 -5.90 -10.38 35.41
C VAL A 332 -4.50 -11.00 35.35
N GLN A 333 -3.97 -11.20 34.12
CA GLN A 333 -2.62 -11.75 33.94
C GLN A 333 -1.56 -10.64 33.80
N GLY A 334 -1.98 -9.37 33.74
CA GLY A 334 -1.08 -8.24 33.70
C GLY A 334 -0.47 -7.89 35.05
N GLN A 335 0.62 -7.12 35.04
CA GLN A 335 1.23 -6.59 36.25
C GLN A 335 0.43 -5.37 36.76
N LEU A 336 0.35 -5.24 38.08
CA LEU A 336 -0.20 -4.05 38.72
C LEU A 336 0.67 -2.82 38.43
N PRO A 337 0.09 -1.62 38.37
CA PRO A 337 0.85 -0.39 38.15
C PRO A 337 1.82 -0.16 39.35
N SER A 338 3.06 0.21 39.04
CA SER A 338 4.05 0.56 40.08
C SER A 338 3.65 1.82 40.88
N HIS A 339 2.93 2.75 40.21
CA HIS A 339 2.47 4.01 40.79
C HIS A 339 1.00 4.23 40.41
N PRO A 340 0.04 3.56 41.09
CA PRO A 340 -1.37 3.60 40.73
C PRO A 340 -1.95 5.03 40.73
N ASN A 341 -1.67 5.81 41.77
CA ASN A 341 -2.17 7.19 41.88
C ASN A 341 -1.62 8.11 40.78
N LEU A 342 -0.38 7.89 40.35
CA LEU A 342 0.19 8.65 39.24
C LEU A 342 -0.48 8.30 37.91
N LEU A 343 -0.75 7.02 37.67
CA LEU A 343 -1.47 6.58 36.48
C LEU A 343 -2.86 7.18 36.41
N GLU A 344 -3.59 7.19 37.53
CA GLU A 344 -4.93 7.81 37.62
C GLU A 344 -4.87 9.32 37.39
N TYR A 345 -3.94 10.01 38.06
CA TYR A 345 -3.76 11.44 37.88
C TYR A 345 -3.50 11.81 36.41
N LEU A 346 -2.53 11.18 35.78
CA LEU A 346 -2.19 11.45 34.39
C LEU A 346 -3.32 11.09 33.43
N SER A 347 -4.07 10.03 33.71
CA SER A 347 -5.20 9.59 32.87
C SER A 347 -6.35 10.60 32.93
N ASN A 348 -6.70 11.07 34.12
CA ASN A 348 -7.73 12.10 34.31
C ASN A 348 -7.29 13.42 33.69
N TYR A 349 -6.05 13.85 33.95
CA TYR A 349 -5.47 15.05 33.34
C TYR A 349 -5.56 15.01 31.82
N PHE A 350 -5.19 13.86 31.20
CA PHE A 350 -5.22 13.69 29.75
C PHE A 350 -6.64 13.80 29.17
N MET A 351 -7.65 13.24 29.86
CA MET A 351 -9.05 13.36 29.44
C MET A 351 -9.60 14.79 29.66
N GLU A 352 -9.21 15.47 30.73
CA GLU A 352 -9.62 16.84 31.03
C GLU A 352 -9.03 17.86 30.05
N LYS A 353 -7.85 17.58 29.50
CA LYS A 353 -7.18 18.35 28.45
C LYS A 353 -7.58 17.93 27.03
N ASP A 354 -8.78 17.38 26.85
CA ASP A 354 -9.32 16.95 25.56
C ASP A 354 -8.35 16.05 24.78
N TRP A 355 -7.64 15.15 25.48
CA TRP A 355 -6.70 14.21 24.91
C TRP A 355 -5.50 14.89 24.21
N ASP A 356 -5.06 16.05 24.70
CA ASP A 356 -3.88 16.75 24.17
C ASP A 356 -2.59 16.02 24.53
N ILE A 357 -2.07 15.28 23.53
CA ILE A 357 -0.83 14.51 23.65
C ILE A 357 0.36 15.43 23.92
N ARG A 358 0.42 16.62 23.32
CA ARG A 358 1.55 17.54 23.48
C ARG A 358 1.64 18.09 24.89
N ASP A 359 0.51 18.43 25.47
CA ASP A 359 0.43 18.92 26.84
C ASP A 359 0.82 17.81 27.83
N LEU A 360 0.31 16.60 27.64
CA LEU A 360 0.71 15.43 28.43
C LEU A 360 2.23 15.16 28.34
N LEU A 361 2.80 15.14 27.14
CA LEU A 361 4.25 14.94 26.95
C LEU A 361 5.05 16.07 27.60
N LYS A 362 4.62 17.32 27.48
CA LYS A 362 5.26 18.47 28.14
C LYS A 362 5.27 18.29 29.65
N LEU A 363 4.14 17.93 30.25
CA LEU A 363 4.06 17.65 31.69
C LEU A 363 5.08 16.59 32.13
N MET A 364 5.19 15.50 31.37
CA MET A 364 6.13 14.43 31.67
C MET A 364 7.59 14.86 31.56
N VAL A 365 7.99 15.53 30.46
CA VAL A 365 9.40 15.88 30.23
C VAL A 365 9.90 17.07 31.04
N THR A 366 8.99 17.91 31.59
CA THR A 366 9.33 19.00 32.50
C THR A 366 9.26 18.61 33.97
N SER A 367 8.94 17.34 34.28
CA SER A 367 8.91 16.85 35.65
C SER A 367 10.30 16.70 36.25
N HIS A 368 10.44 16.92 37.54
CA HIS A 368 11.69 16.65 38.25
C HIS A 368 12.15 15.21 38.09
N THR A 369 11.23 14.25 38.02
CA THR A 369 11.53 12.83 37.77
C THR A 369 12.25 12.61 36.46
N TYR A 370 11.84 13.31 35.39
CA TYR A 370 12.50 13.19 34.09
C TYR A 370 13.87 13.87 34.06
N MET A 371 14.02 15.01 34.75
CA MET A 371 15.24 15.81 34.80
C MET A 371 16.33 15.28 35.74
N GLN A 372 16.09 14.17 36.46
CA GLN A 372 17.09 13.54 37.31
C GLN A 372 18.29 13.03 36.51
N SER A 373 19.44 12.96 37.18
CA SER A 373 20.62 12.28 36.63
C SER A 373 20.36 10.79 36.44
N SER A 374 20.83 10.24 35.33
CA SER A 374 20.82 8.79 35.08
C SER A 374 21.97 8.03 35.76
N LYS A 375 22.96 8.72 36.34
CA LYS A 375 24.09 8.09 37.00
C LYS A 375 23.61 7.44 38.30
N PRO A 376 23.68 6.10 38.41
CA PRO A 376 23.21 5.41 39.61
C PRO A 376 24.18 5.63 40.76
N LYS A 377 23.62 5.80 41.99
CA LYS A 377 24.37 5.63 43.23
C LYS A 377 24.27 4.15 43.65
N GLN A 378 25.34 3.60 44.24
CA GLN A 378 25.40 2.18 44.62
C GLN A 378 24.19 1.75 45.43
N LYS A 379 23.82 2.48 46.47
CA LYS A 379 22.65 2.23 47.29
C LYS A 379 21.31 2.19 46.51
N GLN A 380 21.18 3.01 45.46
CA GLN A 380 19.98 3.02 44.61
C GLN A 380 19.88 1.75 43.75
N VAL A 381 21.03 1.24 43.27
CA VAL A 381 21.07 -0.01 42.49
C VAL A 381 20.79 -1.21 43.37
N GLU A 382 21.27 -1.22 44.61
CA GLU A 382 21.04 -2.30 45.58
C GLU A 382 19.56 -2.40 45.98
N ILE A 383 18.87 -1.26 46.18
CA ILE A 383 17.46 -1.22 46.62
C ILE A 383 16.50 -1.39 45.42
N ASP A 384 16.78 -0.75 44.30
CA ASP A 384 15.91 -0.72 43.14
C ASP A 384 16.75 -0.84 41.85
N PRO A 385 17.23 -2.07 41.54
CA PRO A 385 18.08 -2.30 40.37
C PRO A 385 17.38 -1.89 39.05
N ASP A 386 16.08 -2.18 38.91
CA ASP A 386 15.28 -1.92 37.72
C ASP A 386 14.72 -0.50 37.65
N ASN A 387 15.05 0.37 38.62
CA ASN A 387 14.54 1.74 38.72
C ASN A 387 13.03 1.85 38.66
N ILE A 388 12.32 0.92 39.29
CA ILE A 388 10.84 0.91 39.34
C ILE A 388 10.31 2.14 40.09
N LEU A 389 11.01 2.53 41.17
CA LEU A 389 10.67 3.65 42.04
C LEU A 389 11.10 5.02 41.50
N LEU A 390 11.70 5.05 40.30
CA LEU A 390 12.10 6.26 39.61
C LEU A 390 13.05 7.16 40.43
N SER A 391 13.98 6.56 41.19
CA SER A 391 14.98 7.27 42.02
C SER A 391 16.09 7.96 41.17
N ARG A 392 16.15 7.67 39.88
CA ARG A 392 17.08 8.21 38.90
C ARG A 392 16.42 8.30 37.52
N SER A 393 17.00 9.04 36.58
CA SER A 393 16.54 8.97 35.19
C SER A 393 16.83 7.60 34.57
N ASN A 394 15.93 7.09 33.75
CA ASN A 394 16.11 5.81 33.07
C ASN A 394 17.09 5.94 31.90
N SER A 395 17.94 4.94 31.73
CA SER A 395 18.82 4.78 30.60
C SER A 395 18.29 3.67 29.69
N TYR A 396 18.12 3.96 28.41
CA TYR A 396 17.67 2.97 27.44
C TYR A 396 18.14 3.34 26.02
N ARG A 397 18.32 2.33 25.17
CA ARG A 397 18.70 2.53 23.77
C ARG A 397 17.54 3.16 23.00
N LEU A 398 17.87 4.15 22.16
CA LEU A 398 16.91 4.80 21.26
C LEU A 398 16.33 3.78 20.25
N PRO A 399 15.09 3.96 19.81
CA PRO A 399 14.53 3.20 18.70
C PRO A 399 15.33 3.38 17.40
N ALA A 400 15.31 2.38 16.51
CA ALA A 400 16.05 2.36 15.25
C ALA A 400 15.86 3.63 14.42
N GLU A 401 14.64 4.13 14.34
CA GLU A 401 14.30 5.34 13.60
C GLU A 401 15.00 6.57 14.18
N MET A 402 15.07 6.67 15.52
CA MET A 402 15.70 7.79 16.20
C MET A 402 17.23 7.74 16.10
N ILE A 403 17.84 6.56 16.10
CA ILE A 403 19.30 6.40 15.92
C ILE A 403 19.72 6.96 14.56
N ARG A 404 19.00 6.59 13.49
CA ARG A 404 19.26 7.12 12.16
C ARG A 404 19.00 8.63 12.09
N ASP A 405 17.86 9.08 12.60
CA ASP A 405 17.49 10.50 12.55
C ASP A 405 18.46 11.36 13.36
N ASN A 406 18.99 10.87 14.47
CA ASN A 406 20.02 11.52 15.24
C ASN A 406 21.32 11.71 14.45
N ALA A 407 21.82 10.66 13.80
CA ALA A 407 23.00 10.74 12.94
C ALA A 407 22.82 11.77 11.81
N LEU A 408 21.65 11.80 11.17
CA LEU A 408 21.32 12.79 10.14
C LEU A 408 21.22 14.22 10.70
N ALA A 409 20.65 14.38 11.90
CA ALA A 409 20.49 15.69 12.54
C ALA A 409 21.82 16.27 12.97
N VAL A 410 22.66 15.48 13.64
CA VAL A 410 23.98 15.90 14.12
C VAL A 410 24.91 16.25 12.95
N SER A 411 24.86 15.50 11.86
CA SER A 411 25.62 15.80 10.66
C SER A 411 25.09 17.00 9.85
N GLY A 412 23.84 17.42 10.08
CA GLY A 412 23.19 18.47 9.29
C GLY A 412 22.53 17.96 7.99
N LEU A 413 22.43 16.64 7.80
CA LEU A 413 21.78 16.04 6.65
C LEU A 413 20.26 15.97 6.78
N LEU A 414 19.69 16.03 7.99
CA LEU A 414 18.27 15.78 8.24
C LEU A 414 17.37 16.78 7.52
N VAL A 415 16.52 16.26 6.65
CA VAL A 415 15.45 17.02 5.97
C VAL A 415 14.17 16.95 6.78
N LYS A 416 13.71 18.11 7.27
CA LYS A 416 12.54 18.24 8.17
C LYS A 416 11.18 18.34 7.45
N HIS A 417 11.14 18.14 6.13
CA HIS A 417 9.89 18.22 5.35
C HIS A 417 8.84 17.22 5.87
N ILE A 418 7.62 17.71 6.12
CA ILE A 418 6.48 16.92 6.61
C ILE A 418 5.56 16.60 5.44
N GLY A 419 5.03 15.38 5.41
CA GLY A 419 4.09 14.92 4.37
C GLY A 419 4.78 14.39 3.12
N GLY A 420 4.00 14.07 2.10
CA GLY A 420 4.50 13.52 0.84
C GLY A 420 4.72 12.00 0.85
N GLU A 421 5.31 11.51 -0.21
CA GLU A 421 5.52 10.07 -0.43
C GLU A 421 6.61 9.49 0.48
N SER A 422 6.53 8.17 0.73
CA SER A 422 7.60 7.44 1.42
C SER A 422 8.89 7.42 0.60
N VAL A 423 10.01 7.36 1.29
CA VAL A 423 11.36 7.41 0.71
C VAL A 423 12.09 6.09 0.89
N LYS A 424 13.10 5.86 0.06
CA LYS A 424 13.91 4.65 0.03
C LYS A 424 15.37 5.00 0.33
N PRO A 425 15.81 4.96 1.61
CA PRO A 425 17.21 5.17 2.00
C PRO A 425 18.13 4.09 1.43
N TYR A 426 19.43 4.16 1.77
CA TYR A 426 20.42 3.15 1.40
C TYR A 426 20.00 1.75 1.86
N GLN A 427 20.25 0.77 1.00
CA GLN A 427 19.98 -0.64 1.28
C GLN A 427 20.90 -1.51 0.42
N PRO A 428 21.33 -2.70 0.90
CA PRO A 428 22.13 -3.63 0.11
C PRO A 428 21.44 -3.98 -1.23
N LYS A 429 22.23 -3.97 -2.30
CA LYS A 429 21.74 -4.29 -3.65
C LYS A 429 21.27 -5.75 -3.72
N GLY A 430 20.21 -6.01 -4.48
CA GLY A 430 19.71 -7.35 -4.73
C GLY A 430 18.76 -7.91 -3.67
N LEU A 431 18.72 -7.35 -2.46
CA LEU A 431 17.96 -7.86 -1.34
C LEU A 431 16.46 -8.07 -1.63
N TRP A 432 15.83 -7.16 -2.38
CA TRP A 432 14.43 -7.30 -2.76
C TRP A 432 14.19 -8.36 -3.85
N LYS A 433 15.19 -8.58 -4.71
CA LYS A 433 15.10 -9.55 -5.79
C LYS A 433 14.99 -10.99 -5.27
N GLU A 434 15.72 -11.32 -4.21
CA GLU A 434 15.72 -12.65 -3.60
C GLU A 434 14.37 -13.06 -3.01
N LYS A 435 13.57 -12.10 -2.54
CA LYS A 435 12.29 -12.33 -1.85
C LYS A 435 11.06 -12.08 -2.73
N SER A 436 11.22 -11.89 -4.04
CA SER A 436 10.11 -11.53 -4.93
C SER A 436 9.82 -12.62 -5.93
N ASN A 437 8.68 -13.28 -5.80
CA ASN A 437 8.29 -14.31 -6.76
C ASN A 437 7.51 -13.81 -7.98
N PHE A 438 6.80 -12.67 -7.95
CA PHE A 438 5.84 -12.34 -9.03
C PHE A 438 5.60 -10.87 -9.38
N SER A 439 6.21 -9.88 -8.75
CA SER A 439 5.93 -8.48 -9.09
C SER A 439 7.16 -7.72 -9.58
N ILE A 440 7.20 -7.42 -10.87
CA ILE A 440 8.30 -6.66 -11.51
C ILE A 440 8.56 -5.31 -10.83
N LYS A 441 7.52 -4.62 -10.35
CA LYS A 441 7.64 -3.32 -9.65
C LYS A 441 8.31 -3.43 -8.27
N LEU A 442 8.22 -4.59 -7.62
CA LEU A 442 8.79 -4.84 -6.29
C LEU A 442 10.13 -5.60 -6.34
N LEU A 443 10.60 -5.98 -7.53
CA LEU A 443 11.89 -6.66 -7.70
C LEU A 443 13.08 -5.74 -7.49
N ASN A 444 12.95 -4.48 -7.90
CA ASN A 444 14.05 -3.53 -7.91
C ASN A 444 13.88 -2.46 -6.84
N TYR A 445 14.79 -2.45 -5.87
CA TYR A 445 14.93 -1.34 -4.95
C TYR A 445 15.69 -0.20 -5.66
N LYS A 446 14.98 0.89 -5.96
CA LYS A 446 15.61 2.12 -6.45
C LYS A 446 15.70 3.09 -5.29
N GLU A 447 16.92 3.40 -4.86
CA GLU A 447 17.18 4.39 -3.83
C GLU A 447 16.63 5.76 -4.24
N SER A 448 16.12 6.51 -3.26
CA SER A 448 15.75 7.91 -3.43
C SER A 448 17.00 8.74 -3.74
N THR A 449 16.82 9.94 -4.28
CA THR A 449 17.90 10.87 -4.64
C THR A 449 17.69 12.23 -3.98
N GLY A 450 18.76 13.01 -3.84
CA GLY A 450 18.70 14.34 -3.25
C GLY A 450 18.19 14.31 -1.80
N ASP A 451 17.40 15.30 -1.43
CA ASP A 451 16.87 15.50 -0.07
C ASP A 451 15.98 14.34 0.41
N SER A 452 15.37 13.59 -0.51
CA SER A 452 14.57 12.43 -0.17
C SER A 452 15.34 11.32 0.54
N LEU A 453 16.67 11.21 0.33
CA LEU A 453 17.51 10.25 1.04
C LEU A 453 17.62 10.56 2.55
N TYR A 454 17.51 11.82 2.92
CA TYR A 454 17.82 12.32 4.26
C TYR A 454 16.57 12.72 5.05
N ARG A 455 15.39 12.33 4.59
CA ARG A 455 14.14 12.53 5.32
C ARG A 455 14.11 11.70 6.60
N ARG A 456 13.26 12.12 7.57
CA ARG A 456 13.05 11.37 8.81
C ARG A 456 12.71 9.91 8.53
N SER A 457 13.21 9.03 9.37
CA SER A 457 13.05 7.57 9.26
C SER A 457 11.60 7.11 9.25
N MET A 458 10.68 7.89 9.84
CA MET A 458 9.23 7.60 9.76
C MET A 458 8.69 7.57 8.32
N TYR A 459 9.36 8.23 7.37
CA TYR A 459 8.99 8.21 5.94
C TYR A 459 9.63 7.07 5.16
N THR A 460 10.44 6.23 5.79
CA THR A 460 11.07 5.09 5.12
C THR A 460 10.04 4.09 4.66
N PHE A 461 10.10 3.73 3.38
CA PHE A 461 9.28 2.68 2.80
C PHE A 461 9.65 1.33 3.43
N ILE A 462 8.70 0.72 4.14
CA ILE A 462 8.88 -0.60 4.77
C ILE A 462 8.18 -1.66 3.91
N ARG A 463 8.97 -2.56 3.35
CA ARG A 463 8.45 -3.80 2.78
C ARG A 463 8.41 -4.86 3.88
N ARG A 464 7.21 -5.30 4.30
CA ARG A 464 7.05 -6.23 5.44
C ARG A 464 7.82 -7.54 5.27
N THR A 465 7.80 -8.11 4.06
CA THR A 465 8.56 -9.34 3.75
C THR A 465 10.07 -9.15 3.70
N ASN A 466 10.54 -7.90 3.66
CA ASN A 466 11.96 -7.58 3.58
C ASN A 466 12.22 -6.15 4.12
N PRO A 467 12.12 -5.97 5.44
CA PRO A 467 12.34 -4.68 6.08
C PRO A 467 13.79 -4.21 5.93
N PRO A 468 14.07 -2.89 6.07
CA PRO A 468 15.42 -2.36 5.99
C PRO A 468 16.36 -3.00 7.02
N PRO A 469 17.49 -3.63 6.61
CA PRO A 469 18.35 -4.39 7.52
C PRO A 469 18.90 -3.59 8.68
N SER A 470 19.34 -2.35 8.44
CA SER A 470 19.86 -1.47 9.48
C SER A 470 18.81 -1.17 10.56
N MET A 471 17.53 -1.01 10.18
CA MET A 471 16.45 -0.83 11.14
C MET A 471 16.16 -2.12 11.91
N SER A 472 16.13 -3.27 11.23
CA SER A 472 15.91 -4.57 11.87
C SER A 472 17.00 -4.92 12.88
N THR A 473 18.26 -4.56 12.59
CA THR A 473 19.40 -4.74 13.51
C THR A 473 19.20 -3.96 14.82
N PHE A 474 18.48 -2.84 14.79
CA PHE A 474 18.11 -2.05 15.96
C PHE A 474 16.68 -2.30 16.43
N ASP A 475 16.16 -3.51 16.25
CA ASP A 475 14.88 -4.00 16.76
C ASP A 475 13.65 -3.19 16.27
N ALA A 476 13.70 -2.62 15.05
CA ALA A 476 12.52 -2.03 14.46
C ALA A 476 11.45 -3.12 14.21
N PRO A 477 10.16 -2.85 14.51
CA PRO A 477 9.09 -3.82 14.30
C PRO A 477 8.93 -4.15 12.82
N THR A 478 8.57 -5.39 12.51
CA THR A 478 8.31 -5.89 11.15
C THR A 478 7.10 -5.24 10.49
N ARG A 479 6.20 -4.66 11.30
CA ARG A 479 4.89 -4.09 10.90
C ARG A 479 3.90 -5.12 10.32
N GLU A 480 4.12 -6.39 10.61
CA GLU A 480 3.15 -7.45 10.32
C GLU A 480 1.95 -7.38 11.27
N VAL A 481 2.22 -7.07 12.54
CA VAL A 481 1.22 -6.93 13.61
C VAL A 481 1.44 -5.66 14.41
N CYS A 482 0.43 -5.25 15.16
CA CYS A 482 0.55 -4.14 16.11
C CYS A 482 1.51 -4.52 17.24
N THR A 483 2.52 -3.69 17.49
CA THR A 483 3.53 -3.90 18.53
C THR A 483 3.33 -2.89 19.65
N VAL A 484 2.99 -3.35 20.84
CA VAL A 484 2.76 -2.51 22.03
C VAL A 484 4.03 -2.27 22.84
N LYS A 485 5.00 -3.18 22.73
CA LYS A 485 6.34 -3.08 23.35
C LYS A 485 7.37 -3.53 22.33
N ARG A 486 8.41 -2.73 22.10
CA ARG A 486 9.54 -3.11 21.27
C ARG A 486 10.56 -3.84 22.13
N GLU A 487 11.18 -4.85 21.58
CA GLU A 487 12.36 -5.44 22.18
C GLU A 487 13.54 -4.47 22.10
N ILE A 488 14.48 -4.59 23.02
CA ILE A 488 15.71 -3.80 23.04
C ILE A 488 16.84 -4.80 23.29
N THR A 489 17.55 -5.13 22.19
CA THR A 489 18.74 -5.97 22.25
C THR A 489 20.01 -5.12 22.24
N ASN A 490 21.12 -5.69 22.67
CA ASN A 490 22.45 -5.11 22.53
C ASN A 490 23.38 -6.16 21.92
N THR A 491 23.74 -5.95 20.66
CA THR A 491 24.50 -6.92 19.88
C THR A 491 25.73 -6.25 19.21
N PRO A 492 26.84 -7.00 19.01
CA PRO A 492 28.00 -6.48 18.28
C PRO A 492 27.67 -6.01 16.85
N LEU A 493 26.64 -6.62 16.22
CA LEU A 493 26.19 -6.23 14.90
C LEU A 493 25.67 -4.80 14.84
N GLN A 494 25.09 -4.29 15.92
CA GLN A 494 24.63 -2.89 15.99
C GLN A 494 25.80 -1.92 15.87
N ALA A 495 26.91 -2.17 16.58
CA ALA A 495 28.14 -1.37 16.45
C ALA A 495 28.72 -1.47 15.02
N LEU A 496 28.73 -2.66 14.42
CA LEU A 496 29.18 -2.83 13.04
C LEU A 496 28.33 -2.05 12.03
N VAL A 497 27.02 -1.98 12.23
CA VAL A 497 26.11 -1.17 11.40
C VAL A 497 26.46 0.32 11.51
N LEU A 498 26.64 0.85 12.72
CA LEU A 498 27.01 2.25 12.91
C LEU A 498 28.37 2.59 12.28
N LEU A 499 29.30 1.65 12.26
CA LEU A 499 30.65 1.85 11.68
C LEU A 499 30.67 1.71 10.15
N ASN A 500 29.81 0.87 9.54
CA ASN A 500 29.99 0.43 8.16
C ASN A 500 28.81 0.68 7.22
N ASP A 501 27.59 0.88 7.75
CA ASP A 501 26.43 1.15 6.87
C ASP A 501 26.63 2.48 6.14
N PRO A 502 26.42 2.55 4.82
CA PRO A 502 26.68 3.73 4.01
C PRO A 502 26.07 5.02 4.54
N GLN A 503 24.88 4.97 5.15
CA GLN A 503 24.24 6.19 5.66
C GLN A 503 24.91 6.73 6.94
N PHE A 504 25.44 5.87 7.81
CA PHE A 504 26.19 6.30 9.00
C PHE A 504 27.59 6.77 8.64
N VAL A 505 28.25 6.10 7.69
CA VAL A 505 29.55 6.53 7.14
C VAL A 505 29.41 7.89 6.44
N GLU A 506 28.36 8.11 5.66
CA GLU A 506 28.10 9.40 5.05
C GLU A 506 27.79 10.48 6.09
N ALA A 507 26.96 10.17 7.09
CA ALA A 507 26.67 11.10 8.19
C ALA A 507 27.94 11.50 8.93
N SER A 508 28.86 10.56 9.21
CA SER A 508 30.17 10.84 9.83
C SER A 508 31.02 11.76 8.99
N ARG A 509 31.07 11.55 7.68
CA ARG A 509 31.80 12.39 6.73
C ARG A 509 31.26 13.84 6.71
N ILE A 510 29.92 13.97 6.63
CA ILE A 510 29.31 15.30 6.60
C ILE A 510 29.44 16.00 7.97
N LEU A 511 29.37 15.24 9.08
CA LEU A 511 29.69 15.80 10.40
C LEU A 511 31.12 16.35 10.44
N ALA A 512 32.10 15.62 9.90
CA ALA A 512 33.48 16.11 9.82
C ALA A 512 33.62 17.39 8.98
N GLU A 513 32.90 17.51 7.87
CA GLU A 513 32.83 18.73 7.07
C GLU A 513 32.19 19.89 7.85
N ARG A 514 31.10 19.62 8.57
CA ARG A 514 30.36 20.56 9.41
C ARG A 514 31.24 21.14 10.51
N ILE A 515 31.84 20.31 11.33
CA ILE A 515 32.62 20.76 12.50
C ILE A 515 33.88 21.53 12.11
N GLN A 516 34.51 21.20 10.96
CA GLN A 516 35.62 21.98 10.44
C GLN A 516 35.22 23.41 10.02
N LYS A 517 34.01 23.57 9.49
CA LYS A 517 33.48 24.89 9.12
C LYS A 517 33.03 25.70 10.32
N GLU A 518 32.38 25.06 11.29
CA GLU A 518 31.85 25.73 12.46
C GLU A 518 32.94 26.09 13.48
N LYS A 519 34.04 25.31 13.56
CA LYS A 519 35.20 25.51 14.46
C LYS A 519 36.51 25.21 13.76
N PRO A 520 36.99 26.14 12.90
CA PRO A 520 38.20 25.93 12.11
C PRO A 520 39.52 26.19 12.85
N SER A 521 39.48 26.76 14.07
CA SER A 521 40.68 27.33 14.77
C SER A 521 41.69 26.26 15.13
N SER A 522 41.24 25.12 15.72
CA SER A 522 42.11 23.99 16.06
C SER A 522 41.40 22.67 15.88
N ILE A 523 42.16 21.58 15.81
CA ILE A 523 41.57 20.23 15.71
C ILE A 523 40.90 19.82 17.01
N GLU A 524 41.44 20.22 18.14
CA GLU A 524 40.89 19.96 19.46
C GLU A 524 39.56 20.67 19.64
N GLU A 525 39.41 21.90 19.19
CA GLU A 525 38.14 22.62 19.19
C GLU A 525 37.11 21.96 18.27
N SER A 526 37.54 21.56 17.06
CA SER A 526 36.67 20.81 16.12
C SER A 526 36.18 19.50 16.75
N ILE A 527 37.08 18.73 17.37
CA ILE A 527 36.74 17.47 18.07
C ILE A 527 35.78 17.73 19.23
N SER A 528 36.09 18.72 20.07
CA SER A 528 35.26 19.09 21.22
C SER A 528 33.86 19.52 20.81
N HIS A 529 33.77 20.30 19.74
CA HIS A 529 32.50 20.73 19.18
C HIS A 529 31.69 19.56 18.61
N GLY A 530 32.31 18.69 17.82
CA GLY A 530 31.68 17.50 17.27
C GLY A 530 31.17 16.55 18.37
N PHE A 531 31.96 16.33 19.39
CA PHE A 531 31.59 15.54 20.56
C PHE A 531 30.39 16.14 21.30
N HIS A 532 30.40 17.47 21.49
CA HIS A 532 29.27 18.18 22.10
C HIS A 532 27.97 18.07 21.25
N LEU A 533 28.07 18.20 19.94
CA LEU A 533 26.93 18.00 19.04
C LEU A 533 26.35 16.59 19.17
N CYS A 534 27.21 15.57 19.32
CA CYS A 534 26.79 14.17 19.41
C CYS A 534 26.19 13.80 20.77
N THR A 535 26.78 14.34 21.89
CA THR A 535 26.47 13.87 23.26
C THR A 535 25.78 14.91 24.13
N SER A 536 25.67 16.17 23.66
CA SER A 536 25.19 17.34 24.42
C SER A 536 26.03 17.69 25.67
N ARG A 537 27.21 17.13 25.81
CA ARG A 537 28.19 17.48 26.85
C ARG A 537 29.57 17.78 26.28
N LYS A 538 30.40 18.48 27.05
CA LYS A 538 31.79 18.63 26.68
C LYS A 538 32.55 17.31 26.89
N PRO A 539 33.52 16.98 26.01
CA PRO A 539 34.39 15.84 26.20
C PRO A 539 35.32 16.09 27.43
N ARG A 540 35.75 15.02 28.06
CA ARG A 540 36.80 15.03 29.07
C ARG A 540 38.17 15.11 28.39
N ASP A 541 39.19 15.54 29.11
CA ASP A 541 40.56 15.67 28.56
C ASP A 541 41.07 14.37 27.94
N LYS A 542 40.84 13.23 28.61
CA LYS A 542 41.20 11.90 28.09
C LYS A 542 40.43 11.52 26.81
N GLU A 543 39.17 11.93 26.67
CA GLU A 543 38.38 11.69 25.48
C GLU A 543 38.89 12.52 24.29
N ILE A 544 39.29 13.79 24.55
CA ILE A 544 39.92 14.64 23.54
C ILE A 544 41.26 14.04 23.10
N GLU A 545 42.10 13.63 24.05
CA GLU A 545 43.39 12.99 23.78
C GLU A 545 43.24 11.77 22.88
N LEU A 546 42.34 10.83 23.22
CA LEU A 546 42.11 9.62 22.45
C LEU A 546 41.63 9.93 21.03
N LEU A 547 40.66 10.83 20.88
CA LEU A 547 40.11 11.22 19.57
C LEU A 547 41.14 11.98 18.74
N LYS A 548 41.99 12.79 19.35
CA LYS A 548 43.09 13.47 18.67
C LYS A 548 44.15 12.48 18.20
N ASN A 549 44.54 11.54 19.03
CA ASN A 549 45.50 10.49 18.66
C ASN A 549 44.98 9.69 17.46
N LEU A 550 43.70 9.34 17.46
CA LEU A 550 43.05 8.70 16.32
C LEU A 550 43.10 9.59 15.06
N TYR A 551 42.81 10.89 15.21
CA TYR A 551 42.89 11.82 14.10
C TYR A 551 44.29 11.87 13.50
N ASP A 552 45.32 12.01 14.32
CA ASP A 552 46.72 12.12 13.88
C ASP A 552 47.20 10.84 13.19
N GLU A 553 46.85 9.68 13.73
CA GLU A 553 47.12 8.38 13.12
C GLU A 553 46.48 8.27 11.74
N GLN A 554 45.18 8.57 11.64
CA GLN A 554 44.46 8.47 10.38
C GLN A 554 44.95 9.52 9.37
N LEU A 555 45.29 10.72 9.80
CA LEU A 555 45.86 11.73 8.94
C LEU A 555 47.20 11.29 8.33
N LYS A 556 48.07 10.67 9.13
CA LYS A 556 49.33 10.08 8.66
C LYS A 556 49.07 8.98 7.61
N LYS A 557 48.15 8.08 7.90
CA LYS A 557 47.75 6.97 7.02
C LYS A 557 47.19 7.46 5.68
N PHE A 558 46.33 8.46 5.68
CA PHE A 558 45.74 9.02 4.47
C PHE A 558 46.73 9.84 3.63
N LYS A 559 47.68 10.51 4.26
CA LYS A 559 48.80 11.18 3.55
C LYS A 559 49.71 10.16 2.86
N GLN A 560 49.99 9.02 3.51
CA GLN A 560 50.78 7.92 2.93
C GLN A 560 50.04 7.17 1.82
N ASN A 561 48.71 7.05 1.91
CA ASN A 561 47.92 6.39 0.92
C ASN A 561 46.69 7.22 0.51
N PRO A 562 46.84 8.16 -0.42
CA PRO A 562 45.77 9.06 -0.86
C PRO A 562 44.53 8.35 -1.36
N LYS A 563 44.67 7.15 -1.94
CA LYS A 563 43.53 6.36 -2.44
C LYS A 563 42.54 5.99 -1.35
N LEU A 564 43.03 5.74 -0.12
CA LEU A 564 42.15 5.45 1.03
C LEU A 564 41.32 6.70 1.41
N ALA A 565 41.93 7.90 1.42
CA ALA A 565 41.20 9.15 1.67
C ALA A 565 40.08 9.36 0.64
N TYR A 566 40.39 9.18 -0.66
CA TYR A 566 39.36 9.29 -1.71
C TYR A 566 38.21 8.26 -1.55
N ASN A 567 38.50 7.04 -1.07
CA ASN A 567 37.49 6.03 -0.86
C ASN A 567 36.47 6.41 0.22
N ILE A 568 36.84 7.15 1.25
CA ILE A 568 35.91 7.66 2.26
C ILE A 568 34.82 8.51 1.58
N PHE A 569 35.19 9.34 0.62
CA PHE A 569 34.25 10.25 -0.07
C PHE A 569 33.41 9.56 -1.16
N LYS A 570 33.64 8.28 -1.48
CA LYS A 570 32.78 7.49 -2.38
C LYS A 570 31.54 6.95 -1.67
N ASN A 571 31.53 6.97 -0.33
CA ASN A 571 30.38 6.54 0.43
C ASN A 571 29.33 7.65 0.48
N GLY A 572 28.08 7.29 0.18
CA GLY A 572 26.96 8.23 0.16
C GLY A 572 26.78 8.97 -1.17
N LYS A 573 25.77 9.80 -1.24
CA LYS A 573 25.37 10.58 -2.43
C LYS A 573 25.66 12.09 -2.31
N LYS A 574 25.86 12.60 -1.10
CA LYS A 574 26.18 14.01 -0.88
C LYS A 574 27.59 14.29 -1.41
N PRO A 575 27.77 15.27 -2.30
CA PRO A 575 29.11 15.62 -2.79
C PRO A 575 30.02 16.07 -1.65
N ARG A 576 31.32 15.82 -1.78
CA ARG A 576 32.34 16.36 -0.88
C ARG A 576 32.47 17.87 -1.04
N ASP A 577 32.64 18.58 0.05
CA ASP A 577 33.05 19.97 0.00
C ASP A 577 34.54 20.08 -0.44
N LYS A 578 34.74 20.64 -1.64
CA LYS A 578 36.07 20.77 -2.24
C LYS A 578 36.91 21.88 -1.62
N SER A 579 36.31 22.80 -0.83
CA SER A 579 37.04 23.87 -0.13
C SER A 579 37.84 23.34 1.07
N LEU A 580 37.48 22.16 1.59
CA LEU A 580 38.14 21.52 2.71
C LEU A 580 39.27 20.59 2.27
N ASN A 581 40.34 20.53 3.09
CA ASN A 581 41.48 19.68 2.83
C ASN A 581 41.07 18.18 2.85
N LEU A 582 41.36 17.46 1.77
CA LEU A 582 41.01 16.07 1.59
C LEU A 582 41.42 15.16 2.76
N TYR A 583 42.70 15.23 3.14
CA TYR A 583 43.28 14.32 4.14
C TYR A 583 42.80 14.63 5.56
N LYS A 584 42.72 15.92 5.91
CA LYS A 584 42.21 16.36 7.21
C LYS A 584 40.72 15.96 7.38
N THR A 585 39.93 16.19 6.33
CA THR A 585 38.50 15.83 6.36
C THR A 585 38.30 14.32 6.43
N ALA A 586 39.08 13.52 5.68
CA ALA A 586 39.03 12.08 5.76
C ALA A 586 39.41 11.57 7.16
N ALA A 587 40.46 12.09 7.76
CA ALA A 587 40.88 11.73 9.12
C ALA A 587 39.79 12.07 10.15
N LEU A 588 39.26 13.29 10.06
CA LEU A 588 38.20 13.73 10.96
C LEU A 588 36.88 12.95 10.74
N SER A 589 36.62 12.43 9.52
CA SER A 589 35.48 11.54 9.26
C SER A 589 35.58 10.23 10.04
N MET A 590 36.77 9.69 10.23
CA MET A 590 36.98 8.49 11.07
C MET A 590 36.72 8.81 12.55
N VAL A 591 37.17 9.99 13.03
CA VAL A 591 36.87 10.45 14.39
C VAL A 591 35.37 10.66 14.58
N ALA A 592 34.70 11.31 13.63
CA ALA A 592 33.25 11.50 13.66
C ALA A 592 32.48 10.17 13.64
N ASN A 593 32.99 9.14 12.94
CA ASN A 593 32.41 7.81 12.93
C ASN A 593 32.48 7.15 14.32
N VAL A 594 33.61 7.28 15.01
CA VAL A 594 33.75 6.81 16.40
C VAL A 594 32.85 7.60 17.33
N MET A 595 32.73 8.93 17.16
CA MET A 595 31.79 9.74 17.94
C MET A 595 30.34 9.27 17.78
N LEU A 596 29.88 9.05 16.53
CA LEU A 596 28.51 8.57 16.26
C LEU A 596 28.26 7.16 16.77
N ASN A 597 29.29 6.34 16.95
CA ASN A 597 29.22 5.00 17.55
C ASN A 597 29.42 4.99 19.08
N HIS A 598 29.60 6.16 19.68
CA HIS A 598 29.69 6.28 21.14
C HIS A 598 28.32 5.99 21.75
N ASP A 599 28.28 5.23 22.83
CA ASP A 599 27.02 4.78 23.44
C ASP A 599 26.10 5.93 23.90
N GLU A 600 26.65 7.04 24.38
CA GLU A 600 25.87 8.24 24.75
C GLU A 600 25.13 8.90 23.56
N VAL A 601 25.40 8.50 22.32
CA VAL A 601 24.75 9.04 21.13
C VAL A 601 23.45 8.29 20.80
N TYR A 602 23.39 7.00 21.10
CA TYR A 602 22.23 6.17 20.81
C TYR A 602 21.56 5.56 22.06
N ILE A 603 22.15 5.79 23.25
CA ILE A 603 21.52 5.47 24.53
C ILE A 603 21.15 6.79 25.22
N LYS A 604 19.85 6.95 25.51
CA LYS A 604 19.39 8.05 26.37
C LYS A 604 19.95 7.83 27.79
N ARG A 605 20.55 8.86 28.33
CA ARG A 605 21.09 8.87 29.71
C ARG A 605 20.58 10.09 30.46
#